data_abcac2a4575419b1f2f5dc2b72133c24
#
_entry.id   abcac2a4575419b1f2f5dc2b72133c24
#
_cell.length_a   1.000
_cell.length_b   1.000
_cell.length_c   1.000
_cell.angle_alpha   90.00
_cell.angle_beta   90.00
_cell.angle_gamma   90.00
#
_symmetry.space_group_name_H-M   'P 1'
#
loop_
_entity.id
_entity.type
_entity.pdbx_description
1 polymer ?
#
loop_
_entity_poly.entity_id
_entity_poly.type
_entity_poly.pdbx_seq_one_letter_code
_entity_poly.pdbx_strand_id
1 'polypeptide(L)'
;MSQKSLIVVESPSKAKTIEQYLENKYEVIACVGHVKDLPSNKLGIDIENDFEMTLDVLPNRKDFIKELKKKSKSAERVYIASDPDREGEAIAAHLASEIPKEKVERVEFTEITKAGIKQGMRESHSLNDNLINAQKTRRIIDRLVGYKVSPVLWATLQKNMNFVSTTLSAGRVQSACVKILIERDRKRQKYLKTEYYDLKANLNDEQSETSFTANLNKIGDKNIISSNDFDSDTGKQT
;
A
#
# COMPACT_ATOMS: atom_id res chain seq x y z
N MET A 1 39.25 -4.46 -18.94
CA MET A 1 38.46 -3.77 -17.87
C MET A 1 37.48 -4.78 -17.36
N SER A 2 37.45 -5.02 -16.04
CA SER A 2 36.44 -5.92 -15.43
C SER A 2 35.04 -5.34 -15.68
N GLN A 3 34.14 -6.14 -16.24
CA GLN A 3 32.73 -5.74 -16.41
C GLN A 3 32.11 -5.61 -15.02
N LYS A 4 31.60 -4.41 -14.70
CA LYS A 4 30.84 -4.22 -13.45
C LYS A 4 29.48 -4.86 -13.56
N SER A 5 29.00 -5.47 -12.47
CA SER A 5 27.60 -5.90 -12.39
C SER A 5 26.67 -4.71 -12.12
N LEU A 6 25.44 -4.82 -12.60
CA LEU A 6 24.39 -3.80 -12.49
C LEU A 6 23.43 -4.15 -11.35
N ILE A 7 23.03 -3.17 -10.54
CA ILE A 7 21.95 -3.31 -9.57
C ILE A 7 20.82 -2.36 -9.97
N VAL A 8 19.60 -2.89 -10.02
CA VAL A 8 18.39 -2.10 -10.29
C VAL A 8 17.53 -2.06 -9.05
N VAL A 9 17.24 -0.87 -8.54
CA VAL A 9 16.41 -0.63 -7.35
C VAL A 9 15.17 0.18 -7.70
N GLU A 10 14.23 0.32 -6.76
CA GLU A 10 13.01 1.07 -7.01
C GLU A 10 13.18 2.59 -6.89
N SER A 11 14.00 3.07 -5.96
CA SER A 11 14.09 4.50 -5.69
C SER A 11 15.50 5.07 -5.84
N PRO A 12 15.65 6.34 -6.31
CA PRO A 12 16.94 6.99 -6.45
C PRO A 12 17.68 7.18 -5.12
N SER A 13 16.94 7.34 -4.00
CA SER A 13 17.55 7.43 -2.66
C SER A 13 18.21 6.12 -2.24
N LYS A 14 17.54 4.98 -2.47
CA LYS A 14 18.12 3.65 -2.25
C LYS A 14 19.36 3.44 -3.14
N ALA A 15 19.30 3.86 -4.42
CA ALA A 15 20.43 3.71 -5.33
C ALA A 15 21.71 4.37 -4.80
N LYS A 16 21.64 5.63 -4.39
CA LYS A 16 22.80 6.37 -3.86
C LYS A 16 23.41 5.69 -2.62
N THR A 17 22.57 5.29 -1.68
CA THR A 17 23.01 4.64 -0.43
C THR A 17 23.67 3.29 -0.70
N ILE A 18 23.07 2.48 -1.59
CA ILE A 18 23.60 1.15 -1.94
C ILE A 18 24.94 1.26 -2.67
N GLU A 19 25.05 2.20 -3.61
CA GLU A 19 26.29 2.45 -4.33
C GLU A 19 27.45 2.81 -3.40
N GLN A 20 27.19 3.69 -2.41
CA GLN A 20 28.18 4.05 -1.38
C GLN A 20 28.59 2.83 -0.52
N TYR A 21 27.62 2.03 -0.06
CA TYR A 21 27.91 0.86 0.80
C TYR A 21 28.65 -0.26 0.07
N LEU A 22 28.47 -0.35 -1.25
CA LEU A 22 29.16 -1.33 -2.11
C LEU A 22 30.49 -0.79 -2.69
N GLU A 23 30.95 0.38 -2.21
CA GLU A 23 32.27 0.94 -2.55
C GLU A 23 32.45 1.10 -4.07
N ASN A 24 31.40 1.49 -4.79
CA ASN A 24 31.37 1.69 -6.25
C ASN A 24 31.79 0.45 -7.09
N LYS A 25 31.70 -0.74 -6.52
CA LYS A 25 32.00 -2.00 -7.25
C LYS A 25 30.89 -2.38 -8.22
N TYR A 26 29.69 -1.87 -8.02
CA TYR A 26 28.52 -2.08 -8.83
C TYR A 26 28.07 -0.76 -9.44
N GLU A 27 27.41 -0.84 -10.59
CA GLU A 27 26.64 0.28 -11.13
C GLU A 27 25.22 0.17 -10.59
N VAL A 28 24.64 1.25 -10.05
CA VAL A 28 23.29 1.21 -9.45
C VAL A 28 22.38 2.19 -10.18
N ILE A 29 21.21 1.71 -10.63
CA ILE A 29 20.18 2.54 -11.28
C ILE A 29 18.82 2.35 -10.59
N ALA A 30 17.93 3.35 -10.72
CA ALA A 30 16.60 3.31 -10.13
C ALA A 30 15.50 3.32 -11.19
N CYS A 31 14.54 2.37 -11.11
CA CYS A 31 13.41 2.27 -12.05
C CYS A 31 12.24 3.19 -11.69
N VAL A 32 12.17 3.68 -10.46
CA VAL A 32 11.10 4.56 -9.95
C VAL A 32 9.71 3.94 -10.10
N GLY A 33 9.55 2.70 -9.64
CA GLY A 33 8.30 1.93 -9.67
C GLY A 33 8.09 1.12 -10.96
N HIS A 34 6.83 0.85 -11.29
CA HIS A 34 6.49 0.02 -12.45
C HIS A 34 7.00 0.60 -13.77
N VAL A 35 7.48 -0.28 -14.64
CA VAL A 35 7.95 0.06 -15.98
C VAL A 35 6.97 -0.34 -17.07
N LYS A 36 6.07 -1.29 -16.78
CA LYS A 36 5.00 -1.76 -17.67
C LYS A 36 3.67 -1.73 -16.93
N ASP A 37 2.58 -1.51 -17.66
CA ASP A 37 1.21 -1.62 -17.15
C ASP A 37 0.25 -1.99 -18.29
N LEU A 38 -1.01 -2.31 -17.92
CA LEU A 38 -2.10 -2.52 -18.85
C LEU A 38 -2.37 -1.23 -19.65
N PRO A 39 -2.74 -1.32 -20.94
CA PRO A 39 -3.07 -0.15 -21.75
C PRO A 39 -4.14 0.73 -21.11
N SER A 40 -4.03 2.05 -21.26
CA SER A 40 -4.98 3.00 -20.66
C SER A 40 -6.33 3.05 -21.36
N ASN A 41 -6.36 2.79 -22.67
CA ASN A 41 -7.52 2.99 -23.54
C ASN A 41 -8.33 1.73 -23.87
N LYS A 42 -7.90 0.56 -23.38
CA LYS A 42 -8.58 -0.72 -23.60
C LYS A 42 -8.47 -1.62 -22.38
N LEU A 43 -9.23 -2.70 -22.34
CA LEU A 43 -9.21 -3.65 -21.22
C LEU A 43 -7.81 -4.24 -21.01
N GLY A 44 -7.13 -4.67 -22.08
CA GLY A 44 -5.78 -5.23 -22.02
C GLY A 44 -5.70 -6.61 -21.37
N ILE A 45 -6.85 -7.29 -21.21
CA ILE A 45 -6.97 -8.63 -20.62
C ILE A 45 -7.80 -9.48 -21.57
N ASP A 46 -7.27 -10.60 -21.98
CA ASP A 46 -7.98 -11.60 -22.79
C ASP A 46 -8.68 -12.60 -21.86
N ILE A 47 -10.00 -12.41 -21.69
CA ILE A 47 -10.81 -13.22 -20.77
C ILE A 47 -10.95 -14.67 -21.25
N GLU A 48 -11.00 -14.87 -22.58
CA GLU A 48 -11.20 -16.19 -23.19
C GLU A 48 -9.90 -17.01 -23.19
N ASN A 49 -8.75 -16.35 -23.07
CA ASN A 49 -7.43 -16.96 -23.06
C ASN A 49 -6.77 -16.83 -21.67
N ASP A 50 -7.34 -17.49 -20.69
CA ASP A 50 -6.82 -17.58 -19.30
C ASP A 50 -6.41 -16.23 -18.67
N PHE A 51 -7.16 -15.18 -18.99
CA PHE A 51 -6.92 -13.81 -18.52
C PHE A 51 -5.52 -13.25 -18.88
N GLU A 52 -4.96 -13.65 -20.02
CA GLU A 52 -3.68 -13.18 -20.48
C GLU A 52 -3.65 -11.63 -20.56
N MET A 53 -2.59 -11.04 -20.00
CA MET A 53 -2.43 -9.59 -19.95
C MET A 53 -1.55 -9.08 -21.07
N THR A 54 -2.02 -8.08 -21.80
CA THR A 54 -1.19 -7.25 -22.68
C THR A 54 -0.59 -6.12 -21.86
N LEU A 55 0.74 -6.08 -21.73
CA LEU A 55 1.44 -5.05 -20.99
C LEU A 55 2.20 -4.13 -21.93
N ASP A 56 1.98 -2.83 -21.79
CA ASP A 56 2.70 -1.79 -22.52
C ASP A 56 3.77 -1.14 -21.63
N VAL A 57 4.92 -0.79 -22.22
CA VAL A 57 5.92 0.04 -21.52
C VAL A 57 5.33 1.42 -21.31
N LEU A 58 5.36 1.89 -20.06
CA LEU A 58 4.86 3.22 -19.70
C LEU A 58 5.64 4.31 -20.48
N PRO A 59 4.94 5.32 -21.05
CA PRO A 59 5.57 6.35 -21.88
C PRO A 59 6.77 7.04 -21.21
N ASN A 60 6.64 7.33 -19.92
CA ASN A 60 7.66 7.97 -19.10
C ASN A 60 8.78 7.01 -18.63
N ARG A 61 8.74 5.73 -19.02
CA ARG A 61 9.76 4.71 -18.70
C ARG A 61 10.53 4.20 -19.91
N LYS A 62 10.20 4.67 -21.10
CA LYS A 62 10.86 4.24 -22.35
C LYS A 62 12.37 4.49 -22.35
N ASP A 63 12.80 5.64 -21.85
CA ASP A 63 14.22 5.98 -21.83
C ASP A 63 14.97 5.18 -20.78
N PHE A 64 14.36 4.94 -19.61
CA PHE A 64 14.91 4.03 -18.61
C PHE A 64 15.08 2.60 -19.17
N ILE A 65 14.10 2.07 -19.88
CA ILE A 65 14.19 0.73 -20.50
C ILE A 65 15.32 0.68 -21.54
N LYS A 66 15.52 1.74 -22.36
CA LYS A 66 16.65 1.82 -23.28
C LYS A 66 18.00 1.80 -22.55
N GLU A 67 18.10 2.58 -21.47
CA GLU A 67 19.29 2.61 -20.61
C GLU A 67 19.56 1.23 -19.98
N LEU A 68 18.51 0.61 -19.38
CA LEU A 68 18.59 -0.73 -18.80
C LEU A 68 19.11 -1.75 -19.82
N LYS A 69 18.54 -1.81 -21.02
CA LYS A 69 18.98 -2.70 -22.10
C LYS A 69 20.43 -2.46 -22.52
N LYS A 70 20.86 -1.21 -22.57
CA LYS A 70 22.24 -0.86 -22.89
C LYS A 70 23.21 -1.34 -21.82
N LYS A 71 22.90 -1.03 -20.55
CA LYS A 71 23.76 -1.38 -19.40
C LYS A 71 23.78 -2.88 -19.14
N SER A 72 22.63 -3.57 -19.26
CA SER A 72 22.56 -5.03 -19.05
C SER A 72 23.39 -5.83 -20.06
N LYS A 73 23.51 -5.35 -21.31
CA LYS A 73 24.38 -5.98 -22.32
C LYS A 73 25.85 -6.00 -21.90
N SER A 74 26.33 -4.89 -21.32
CA SER A 74 27.72 -4.73 -20.90
C SER A 74 27.99 -5.22 -19.47
N ALA A 75 26.97 -5.47 -18.66
CA ALA A 75 27.10 -5.98 -17.30
C ALA A 75 27.39 -7.48 -17.30
N GLU A 76 28.16 -7.94 -16.31
CA GLU A 76 28.39 -9.36 -16.06
C GLU A 76 27.10 -10.01 -15.55
N ARG A 77 26.47 -9.41 -14.53
CA ARG A 77 25.18 -9.79 -13.94
C ARG A 77 24.31 -8.59 -13.69
N VAL A 78 23.00 -8.81 -13.61
CA VAL A 78 22.00 -7.79 -13.28
C VAL A 78 21.20 -8.24 -12.07
N TYR A 79 21.43 -7.58 -10.97
CA TYR A 79 20.71 -7.81 -9.72
C TYR A 79 19.49 -6.90 -9.66
N ILE A 80 18.31 -7.48 -9.53
CA ILE A 80 17.07 -6.73 -9.37
C ILE A 80 16.72 -6.71 -7.88
N ALA A 81 16.82 -5.53 -7.27
CA ALA A 81 16.68 -5.30 -5.83
C ALA A 81 15.47 -4.41 -5.52
N SER A 82 14.29 -4.84 -5.98
CA SER A 82 12.99 -4.29 -5.60
C SER A 82 12.57 -4.78 -4.22
N ASP A 83 11.56 -4.15 -3.61
CA ASP A 83 11.10 -4.48 -2.28
C ASP A 83 10.61 -5.95 -2.17
N PRO A 84 10.75 -6.59 -0.99
CA PRO A 84 10.39 -8.00 -0.80
C PRO A 84 8.88 -8.19 -0.61
N ASP A 85 8.10 -7.73 -1.58
CA ASP A 85 6.65 -7.88 -1.61
C ASP A 85 6.17 -8.23 -3.04
N ARG A 86 4.86 -8.48 -3.19
CA ARG A 86 4.29 -8.85 -4.50
C ARG A 86 4.39 -7.73 -5.54
N GLU A 87 4.38 -6.45 -5.14
CA GLU A 87 4.52 -5.33 -6.08
C GLU A 87 5.98 -5.23 -6.57
N GLY A 88 6.96 -5.36 -5.65
CA GLY A 88 8.37 -5.41 -5.99
C GLY A 88 8.72 -6.62 -6.86
N GLU A 89 8.10 -7.78 -6.62
CA GLU A 89 8.30 -8.97 -7.43
C GLU A 89 7.74 -8.83 -8.85
N ALA A 90 6.60 -8.15 -9.00
CA ALA A 90 6.05 -7.81 -10.32
C ALA A 90 6.94 -6.80 -11.06
N ILE A 91 7.49 -5.79 -10.38
CA ILE A 91 8.46 -4.87 -10.94
C ILE A 91 9.69 -5.64 -11.42
N ALA A 92 10.20 -6.57 -10.59
CA ALA A 92 11.32 -7.42 -10.93
C ALA A 92 11.05 -8.25 -12.19
N ALA A 93 9.87 -8.86 -12.29
CA ALA A 93 9.46 -9.63 -13.48
C ALA A 93 9.39 -8.77 -14.73
N HIS A 94 8.85 -7.54 -14.64
CA HIS A 94 8.80 -6.61 -15.75
C HIS A 94 10.20 -6.20 -16.21
N LEU A 95 11.13 -5.94 -15.29
CA LEU A 95 12.52 -5.63 -15.60
C LEU A 95 13.24 -6.82 -16.22
N ALA A 96 13.07 -8.01 -15.64
CA ALA A 96 13.67 -9.25 -16.12
C ALA A 96 13.26 -9.59 -17.55
N SER A 97 12.01 -9.25 -17.95
CA SER A 97 11.53 -9.46 -19.32
C SER A 97 12.25 -8.60 -20.37
N GLU A 98 13.01 -7.58 -19.97
CA GLU A 98 13.77 -6.66 -20.84
C GLU A 98 15.27 -6.93 -20.84
N ILE A 99 15.73 -7.92 -20.08
CA ILE A 99 17.12 -8.27 -19.83
C ILE A 99 17.37 -9.72 -20.29
N PRO A 100 18.58 -10.09 -20.76
CA PRO A 100 18.94 -11.49 -21.02
C PRO A 100 18.77 -12.35 -19.75
N LYS A 101 17.98 -13.42 -19.85
CA LYS A 101 17.56 -14.25 -18.70
C LYS A 101 18.74 -14.81 -17.89
N GLU A 102 19.80 -15.17 -18.58
CA GLU A 102 21.02 -15.75 -17.99
C GLU A 102 21.81 -14.78 -17.09
N LYS A 103 21.51 -13.48 -17.19
CA LYS A 103 22.17 -12.44 -16.39
C LYS A 103 21.36 -11.99 -15.19
N VAL A 104 20.08 -12.35 -15.10
CA VAL A 104 19.15 -11.84 -14.09
C VAL A 104 19.28 -12.62 -12.79
N GLU A 105 19.44 -11.91 -11.70
CA GLU A 105 19.33 -12.43 -10.34
C GLU A 105 18.43 -11.51 -9.49
N ARG A 106 17.61 -12.10 -8.64
CA ARG A 106 16.76 -11.40 -7.68
C ARG A 106 17.50 -11.25 -6.36
N VAL A 107 17.47 -10.04 -5.80
CA VAL A 107 18.09 -9.72 -4.51
C VAL A 107 17.08 -8.97 -3.64
N GLU A 108 17.00 -9.33 -2.38
CA GLU A 108 16.14 -8.67 -1.41
C GLU A 108 16.97 -8.03 -0.30
N PHE A 109 16.68 -6.77 -0.01
CA PHE A 109 17.28 -6.06 1.10
C PHE A 109 16.20 -5.82 2.16
N THR A 110 16.29 -6.56 3.27
CA THR A 110 15.40 -6.38 4.42
C THR A 110 15.66 -5.04 5.12
N GLU A 111 16.92 -4.56 5.04
CA GLU A 111 17.34 -3.26 5.55
C GLU A 111 18.43 -2.64 4.66
N ILE A 112 18.46 -1.31 4.59
CA ILE A 112 19.47 -0.58 3.82
C ILE A 112 20.66 -0.22 4.72
N THR A 113 21.29 -1.24 5.28
CA THR A 113 22.57 -1.14 6.01
C THR A 113 23.67 -1.83 5.22
N LYS A 114 24.95 -1.50 5.53
CA LYS A 114 26.08 -2.17 4.87
C LYS A 114 26.08 -3.70 5.07
N ALA A 115 25.63 -4.16 6.24
CA ALA A 115 25.50 -5.58 6.55
C ALA A 115 24.36 -6.24 5.79
N GLY A 116 23.14 -5.65 5.85
CA GLY A 116 21.95 -6.16 5.16
C GLY A 116 22.11 -6.24 3.64
N ILE A 117 22.73 -5.21 3.02
CA ILE A 117 23.02 -5.24 1.59
C ILE A 117 24.01 -6.35 1.23
N LYS A 118 25.09 -6.51 2.00
CA LYS A 118 26.05 -7.60 1.75
C LYS A 118 25.43 -8.97 1.92
N GLN A 119 24.54 -9.13 2.90
CA GLN A 119 23.81 -10.38 3.10
C GLN A 119 22.87 -10.65 1.92
N GLY A 120 22.00 -9.71 1.56
CA GLY A 120 21.09 -9.88 0.42
C GLY A 120 21.80 -10.21 -0.88
N MET A 121 22.96 -9.60 -1.15
CA MET A 121 23.78 -9.93 -2.33
C MET A 121 24.34 -11.35 -2.32
N ARG A 122 24.53 -11.98 -1.17
CA ARG A 122 24.96 -13.38 -1.04
C ARG A 122 23.80 -14.37 -1.19
N GLU A 123 22.60 -13.92 -0.86
CA GLU A 123 21.36 -14.70 -0.86
C GLU A 123 20.53 -14.46 -2.12
N SER A 124 21.20 -14.13 -3.25
CA SER A 124 20.51 -13.95 -4.53
C SER A 124 19.77 -15.24 -4.94
N HIS A 125 18.61 -15.08 -5.53
CA HIS A 125 17.72 -16.17 -5.91
C HIS A 125 16.98 -15.89 -7.24
N SER A 126 16.18 -16.83 -7.70
CA SER A 126 15.28 -16.65 -8.84
C SER A 126 14.04 -15.86 -8.44
N LEU A 127 13.32 -15.31 -9.43
CA LEU A 127 12.03 -14.66 -9.22
C LEU A 127 11.01 -15.63 -8.62
N ASN A 128 10.12 -15.12 -7.79
CA ASN A 128 9.05 -15.86 -7.14
C ASN A 128 7.75 -15.81 -7.96
N ASP A 129 7.48 -16.85 -8.74
CA ASP A 129 6.30 -16.95 -9.61
C ASP A 129 4.98 -16.84 -8.83
N ASN A 130 4.92 -17.30 -7.58
CA ASN A 130 3.71 -17.20 -6.77
C ASN A 130 3.38 -15.73 -6.44
N LEU A 131 4.37 -14.92 -6.07
CA LEU A 131 4.18 -13.49 -5.82
C LEU A 131 3.84 -12.73 -7.10
N ILE A 132 4.50 -13.06 -8.22
CA ILE A 132 4.19 -12.50 -9.54
C ILE A 132 2.73 -12.79 -9.91
N ASN A 133 2.29 -14.04 -9.77
CA ASN A 133 0.92 -14.44 -10.09
C ASN A 133 -0.11 -13.81 -9.15
N ALA A 134 0.22 -13.66 -7.87
CA ALA A 134 -0.63 -12.96 -6.91
C ALA A 134 -0.86 -11.48 -7.29
N GLN A 135 0.20 -10.78 -7.72
CA GLN A 135 0.10 -9.41 -8.21
C GLN A 135 -0.67 -9.32 -9.54
N LYS A 136 -0.37 -10.20 -10.50
CA LYS A 136 -1.11 -10.29 -11.77
C LYS A 136 -2.61 -10.48 -11.53
N THR A 137 -2.98 -11.44 -10.69
CA THR A 137 -4.38 -11.72 -10.34
C THR A 137 -5.04 -10.49 -9.74
N ARG A 138 -4.38 -9.81 -8.80
CA ARG A 138 -4.90 -8.57 -8.24
C ARG A 138 -5.12 -7.51 -9.32
N ARG A 139 -4.14 -7.32 -10.21
CA ARG A 139 -4.21 -6.32 -11.29
C ARG A 139 -5.35 -6.61 -12.26
N ILE A 140 -5.55 -7.88 -12.61
CA ILE A 140 -6.67 -8.36 -13.44
C ILE A 140 -8.00 -8.03 -12.79
N ILE A 141 -8.19 -8.41 -11.53
CA ILE A 141 -9.45 -8.17 -10.81
C ILE A 141 -9.74 -6.67 -10.70
N ASP A 142 -8.75 -5.85 -10.35
CA ASP A 142 -8.91 -4.40 -10.25
C ASP A 142 -9.30 -3.77 -11.59
N ARG A 143 -8.70 -4.24 -12.70
CA ARG A 143 -9.04 -3.79 -14.05
C ARG A 143 -10.45 -4.21 -14.46
N LEU A 144 -10.82 -5.47 -14.23
CA LEU A 144 -12.14 -5.99 -14.56
C LEU A 144 -13.25 -5.27 -13.79
N VAL A 145 -13.08 -5.09 -12.47
CA VAL A 145 -14.04 -4.34 -11.66
C VAL A 145 -14.17 -2.91 -12.16
N GLY A 146 -13.05 -2.21 -12.39
CA GLY A 146 -13.08 -0.85 -12.91
C GLY A 146 -13.82 -0.73 -14.25
N TYR A 147 -13.53 -1.62 -15.19
CA TYR A 147 -14.12 -1.58 -16.54
C TYR A 147 -15.58 -2.04 -16.61
N LYS A 148 -15.99 -3.00 -15.77
CA LYS A 148 -17.35 -3.55 -15.81
C LYS A 148 -18.32 -2.80 -14.90
N VAL A 149 -17.88 -2.30 -13.74
CA VAL A 149 -18.76 -1.68 -12.75
C VAL A 149 -18.86 -0.16 -12.93
N SER A 150 -17.80 0.54 -13.34
CA SER A 150 -17.87 2.00 -13.54
C SER A 150 -18.94 2.42 -14.55
N PRO A 151 -19.14 1.74 -15.70
CA PRO A 151 -20.23 2.07 -16.62
C PRO A 151 -21.63 1.94 -16.00
N VAL A 152 -21.82 0.99 -15.05
CA VAL A 152 -23.10 0.86 -14.33
C VAL A 152 -23.36 2.10 -13.47
N LEU A 153 -22.34 2.63 -12.79
CA LEU A 153 -22.45 3.88 -12.06
C LEU A 153 -22.81 5.06 -12.96
N TRP A 154 -22.24 5.12 -14.16
CA TRP A 154 -22.57 6.18 -15.13
C TRP A 154 -24.00 6.09 -15.59
N ALA A 155 -24.47 4.90 -15.92
CA ALA A 155 -25.84 4.68 -16.39
C ALA A 155 -26.89 4.97 -15.31
N THR A 156 -26.59 4.66 -14.04
CA THR A 156 -27.57 4.76 -12.95
C THR A 156 -27.51 6.05 -12.16
N LEU A 157 -26.32 6.53 -11.84
CA LEU A 157 -26.13 7.67 -10.93
C LEU A 157 -25.79 8.97 -11.67
N GLN A 158 -24.89 8.91 -12.66
CA GLN A 158 -24.40 10.14 -13.31
C GLN A 158 -25.47 10.87 -14.11
N LYS A 159 -26.43 10.15 -14.70
CA LYS A 159 -27.58 10.74 -15.40
C LYS A 159 -28.47 11.60 -14.50
N ASN A 160 -28.52 11.30 -13.21
CA ASN A 160 -29.37 11.94 -12.22
C ASN A 160 -28.66 13.03 -11.41
N MET A 161 -27.36 13.21 -11.61
CA MET A 161 -26.53 14.13 -10.83
C MET A 161 -26.03 15.27 -11.71
N ASN A 162 -26.82 16.33 -11.82
CA ASN A 162 -26.47 17.56 -12.57
C ASN A 162 -25.22 18.29 -12.02
N PHE A 163 -24.61 17.79 -10.94
CA PHE A 163 -23.54 18.47 -10.19
C PHE A 163 -22.17 17.81 -10.29
N VAL A 164 -22.04 16.63 -10.91
CA VAL A 164 -20.76 15.93 -10.93
C VAL A 164 -20.02 16.23 -12.22
N SER A 165 -19.04 17.13 -12.15
CA SER A 165 -18.14 17.46 -13.26
C SER A 165 -17.10 16.36 -13.54
N THR A 166 -16.99 15.35 -12.67
CA THR A 166 -16.01 14.26 -12.77
C THR A 166 -16.69 12.91 -13.01
N THR A 167 -16.07 12.09 -13.83
CA THR A 167 -16.57 10.74 -14.12
C THR A 167 -16.47 9.85 -12.86
N LEU A 168 -17.59 9.26 -12.46
CA LEU A 168 -17.62 8.28 -11.36
C LEU A 168 -16.81 7.04 -11.71
N SER A 169 -16.16 6.45 -10.73
CA SER A 169 -15.42 5.20 -10.91
C SER A 169 -15.69 4.21 -9.77
N ALA A 170 -15.70 2.93 -10.09
CA ALA A 170 -15.77 1.85 -9.13
C ALA A 170 -14.40 1.17 -9.00
N GLY A 171 -14.10 0.69 -7.79
CA GLY A 171 -12.89 -0.08 -7.53
C GLY A 171 -13.00 -0.81 -6.19
N ARG A 172 -12.34 -1.96 -6.06
CA ARG A 172 -12.46 -2.81 -4.88
C ARG A 172 -12.06 -2.08 -3.59
N VAL A 173 -10.98 -1.33 -3.61
CA VAL A 173 -10.49 -0.58 -2.43
C VAL A 173 -11.37 0.63 -2.16
N GLN A 174 -11.61 1.48 -3.16
CA GLN A 174 -12.40 2.70 -2.98
C GLN A 174 -13.85 2.42 -2.57
N SER A 175 -14.50 1.38 -3.11
CA SER A 175 -15.87 1.01 -2.74
C SER A 175 -15.95 0.52 -1.30
N ALA A 176 -14.97 -0.27 -0.84
CA ALA A 176 -14.87 -0.71 0.55
C ALA A 176 -14.64 0.48 1.50
N CYS A 177 -13.74 1.40 1.16
CA CYS A 177 -13.51 2.61 1.96
C CYS A 177 -14.77 3.47 2.08
N VAL A 178 -15.48 3.71 0.97
CA VAL A 178 -16.75 4.48 0.97
C VAL A 178 -17.79 3.79 1.86
N LYS A 179 -17.91 2.45 1.79
CA LYS A 179 -18.81 1.69 2.66
C LYS A 179 -18.50 1.92 4.14
N ILE A 180 -17.25 1.79 4.55
CA ILE A 180 -16.81 2.01 5.94
C ILE A 180 -17.15 3.43 6.40
N LEU A 181 -16.88 4.44 5.56
CA LEU A 181 -17.19 5.84 5.87
C LEU A 181 -18.69 6.06 6.05
N ILE A 182 -19.51 5.51 5.15
CA ILE A 182 -20.99 5.62 5.25
C ILE A 182 -21.50 4.93 6.50
N GLU A 183 -21.01 3.74 6.84
CA GLU A 183 -21.41 3.02 8.04
C GLU A 183 -21.06 3.82 9.31
N ARG A 184 -19.87 4.44 9.35
CA ARG A 184 -19.46 5.30 10.46
C ARG A 184 -20.30 6.58 10.54
N ASP A 185 -20.57 7.22 9.42
CA ASP A 185 -21.42 8.42 9.40
C ASP A 185 -22.85 8.12 9.83
N ARG A 186 -23.42 6.99 9.41
CA ARG A 186 -24.75 6.53 9.88
C ARG A 186 -24.76 6.26 11.39
N LYS A 187 -23.71 5.68 11.97
CA LYS A 187 -23.57 5.52 13.43
C LYS A 187 -23.53 6.89 14.11
N ARG A 188 -22.74 7.83 13.56
CA ARG A 188 -22.65 9.19 14.09
C ARG A 188 -24.00 9.93 14.08
N GLN A 189 -24.76 9.80 13.00
CA GLN A 189 -26.10 10.41 12.89
C GLN A 189 -27.11 9.82 13.87
N LYS A 190 -26.95 8.54 14.23
CA LYS A 190 -27.79 7.85 15.21
C LYS A 190 -27.35 8.08 16.66
N TYR A 191 -26.20 8.69 16.86
CA TYR A 191 -25.64 8.93 18.19
C TYR A 191 -26.53 9.93 18.96
N LEU A 192 -26.91 9.55 20.17
CA LEU A 192 -27.68 10.37 21.09
C LEU A 192 -26.72 11.16 21.98
N LYS A 193 -26.71 12.48 21.85
CA LYS A 193 -25.96 13.34 22.76
C LYS A 193 -26.61 13.30 24.12
N THR A 194 -25.85 12.85 25.13
CA THR A 194 -26.28 12.80 26.50
C THR A 194 -25.38 13.68 27.36
N GLU A 195 -25.98 14.45 28.25
CA GLU A 195 -25.28 15.26 29.24
C GLU A 195 -25.31 14.53 30.60
N TYR A 196 -24.19 14.43 31.23
CA TYR A 196 -24.04 13.85 32.55
C TYR A 196 -23.06 14.66 33.38
N TYR A 197 -23.12 14.51 34.68
CA TYR A 197 -22.28 15.24 35.63
C TYR A 197 -21.61 14.23 36.55
N ASP A 198 -20.29 14.31 36.65
CA ASP A 198 -19.50 13.59 37.66
C ASP A 198 -19.31 14.52 38.86
N LEU A 199 -19.62 14.07 40.03
CA LEU A 199 -19.37 14.80 41.28
C LEU A 199 -18.16 14.21 42.00
N LYS A 200 -17.17 15.06 42.29
CA LYS A 200 -15.98 14.72 43.06
C LYS A 200 -15.88 15.63 44.27
N ALA A 201 -15.60 15.04 45.42
CA ALA A 201 -15.33 15.77 46.65
C ALA A 201 -13.84 15.59 47.01
N ASN A 202 -13.16 16.68 47.25
CA ASN A 202 -11.83 16.65 47.86
C ASN A 202 -12.01 16.80 49.36
N LEU A 203 -11.70 15.75 50.10
CA LEU A 203 -11.87 15.65 51.53
C LEU A 203 -10.50 15.73 52.20
N ASN A 204 -10.44 16.47 53.31
CA ASN A 204 -9.24 16.59 54.14
C ASN A 204 -9.56 15.97 55.52
N ASP A 205 -8.68 15.15 55.99
CA ASP A 205 -8.72 14.68 57.37
C ASP A 205 -7.87 15.65 58.23
N GLU A 206 -8.53 16.32 59.15
CA GLU A 206 -7.89 17.31 60.03
C GLU A 206 -6.90 16.68 61.02
N GLN A 207 -7.03 15.36 61.30
CA GLN A 207 -6.17 14.70 62.28
C GLN A 207 -4.89 14.13 61.66
N SER A 208 -4.95 13.68 60.43
CA SER A 208 -3.80 13.06 59.72
C SER A 208 -3.15 13.96 58.67
N GLU A 209 -3.64 15.19 58.46
CA GLU A 209 -3.22 16.12 57.39
C GLU A 209 -3.26 15.49 55.98
N THR A 210 -4.03 14.40 55.81
CA THR A 210 -4.14 13.73 54.50
C THR A 210 -5.35 14.22 53.72
N SER A 211 -5.20 14.39 52.41
CA SER A 211 -6.28 14.71 51.48
C SER A 211 -6.55 13.55 50.55
N PHE A 212 -7.81 13.27 50.26
CA PHE A 212 -8.22 12.28 49.30
C PHE A 212 -9.41 12.75 48.46
N THR A 213 -9.55 12.22 47.25
CA THR A 213 -10.65 12.54 46.35
C THR A 213 -11.67 11.39 46.40
N ALA A 214 -12.91 11.70 46.70
CA ALA A 214 -14.04 10.75 46.66
C ALA A 214 -14.92 11.06 45.45
N ASN A 215 -15.36 10.02 44.76
CA ASN A 215 -16.36 10.13 43.70
C ASN A 215 -17.74 9.79 44.26
N LEU A 216 -18.75 10.57 43.89
CA LEU A 216 -20.11 10.27 44.26
C LEU A 216 -20.58 8.99 43.54
N ASN A 217 -20.96 7.97 44.31
CA ASN A 217 -21.38 6.66 43.78
C ASN A 217 -22.88 6.45 43.88
N LYS A 218 -23.52 6.94 44.96
CA LYS A 218 -24.96 6.77 45.22
C LYS A 218 -25.57 8.00 45.88
N ILE A 219 -26.84 8.24 45.58
CA ILE A 219 -27.70 9.16 46.32
C ILE A 219 -28.87 8.34 46.84
N GLY A 220 -28.92 8.11 48.19
CA GLY A 220 -29.84 7.14 48.78
C GLY A 220 -29.55 5.73 48.23
N ASP A 221 -30.59 5.07 47.72
CA ASP A 221 -30.48 3.72 47.15
C ASP A 221 -30.20 3.71 45.64
N LYS A 222 -30.11 4.88 44.99
CA LYS A 222 -29.89 5.00 43.53
C LYS A 222 -28.41 5.17 43.20
N ASN A 223 -27.90 4.31 42.38
CA ASN A 223 -26.56 4.48 41.77
C ASN A 223 -26.56 5.70 40.87
N ILE A 224 -25.43 6.42 40.86
CA ILE A 224 -25.20 7.53 39.94
C ILE A 224 -24.72 6.96 38.59
N ILE A 225 -25.32 7.47 37.53
CA ILE A 225 -24.96 7.15 36.16
C ILE A 225 -23.66 7.90 35.82
N SER A 226 -22.63 7.18 35.40
CA SER A 226 -21.33 7.71 35.01
C SER A 226 -21.11 7.65 33.50
N SER A 227 -20.03 8.22 33.01
CA SER A 227 -19.64 8.10 31.60
C SER A 227 -19.49 6.66 31.12
N ASN A 228 -19.16 5.74 32.02
CA ASN A 228 -18.97 4.32 31.71
C ASN A 228 -20.29 3.57 31.46
N ASP A 229 -21.42 4.16 31.85
CA ASP A 229 -22.74 3.58 31.67
C ASP A 229 -23.39 3.92 30.33
N PHE A 230 -22.61 4.54 29.41
CA PHE A 230 -23.02 4.88 28.05
C PHE A 230 -22.17 4.18 27.02
N ASP A 231 -22.82 3.62 26.01
CA ASP A 231 -22.15 3.06 24.87
C ASP A 231 -21.47 4.18 24.02
N SER A 232 -20.16 4.03 23.78
CA SER A 232 -19.35 5.06 23.09
C SER A 232 -19.75 5.29 21.62
N ASP A 233 -20.39 4.30 20.99
CA ASP A 233 -20.77 4.35 19.58
C ASP A 233 -22.20 4.87 19.37
N THR A 234 -23.09 4.62 20.31
CA THR A 234 -24.52 4.98 20.19
C THR A 234 -24.96 6.11 21.11
N GLY A 235 -24.21 6.38 22.16
CA GLY A 235 -24.58 7.33 23.23
C GLY A 235 -25.77 6.87 24.05
N LYS A 236 -26.22 5.63 23.92
CA LYS A 236 -27.31 5.06 24.73
C LYS A 236 -26.76 4.56 26.05
N GLN A 237 -27.57 4.70 27.10
CA GLN A 237 -27.28 4.08 28.37
C GLN A 237 -27.29 2.55 28.22
N THR A 238 -26.28 1.88 28.74
CA THR A 238 -26.10 0.42 28.71
C THR A 238 -26.88 -0.23 29.85
#